data_67ed325793a3bd15513aae98d4bb8254
#
_entry.id   67ed325793a3bd15513aae98d4bb8254
#
_cell.length_a   1.000
_cell.length_b   1.000
_cell.length_c   1.000
_cell.angle_alpha   90.00
_cell.angle_beta   90.00
_cell.angle_gamma   90.00
#
_symmetry.space_group_name_H-M   'P 1'
#
loop_
_entity.id
_entity.type
_entity.pdbx_description
1 polymer ?
#
loop_
_entity_poly.entity_id
_entity_poly.type
_entity_poly.pdbx_seq_one_letter_code
_entity_poly.pdbx_strand_id
1 'polypeptide(L)'
;MKRKWKLWMIAFVLFVMTDIMMQSNRAEAKKRTFTVSPKTIPCSSSYRQKPYYNKKTKQYYMINSYMRRLSTTGGTLKLKKGTYKIPGTIYVPSNVKIVCASGVKIKKTKATGTKKVKSTKFLFQMISEEKASGKQNTGKYAASKNASIQGNGKVIFDMGNVNGATAVFVGHASGITVSGVRFRNKKGGSYIWIEGSKNISVRQCVFERKKDVSGLKNRMAVRLETSNQTTSDFSGKWYKKDNTVNKKVKIENNQFLGADVGIGTTKSVVLEKNKKTKEYYQTSITIAANTFTNTKKAPIYAVLWKKPTIKKNIVKRNGAEKRASAGMLGFGVEEPSFTANQISGCSYAVKFDRAKNSGKGKKFPSVMSVIGVSAANKIAATKVDDLSHYYVPNETVRILYFRNRTEKNFTITTATEPYQEKYTDASDYTKRKVY
;
A
#
# COMPACT_ATOMS: atom_id res chain seq x y z
N MET A 1 28.99 58.45 3.50
CA MET A 1 27.93 57.44 3.27
C MET A 1 28.05 56.70 1.92
N LYS A 2 28.36 57.31 0.80
CA LYS A 2 28.41 56.68 -0.55
C LYS A 2 29.46 55.55 -0.73
N ARG A 3 30.55 55.53 0.05
CA ARG A 3 31.63 54.52 -0.10
C ARG A 3 31.27 53.16 0.55
N LYS A 4 30.51 53.16 1.66
CA LYS A 4 30.07 51.95 2.33
C LYS A 4 28.99 51.19 1.52
N TRP A 5 28.17 51.89 0.79
CA TRP A 5 27.10 51.27 -0.04
C TRP A 5 27.69 50.51 -1.24
N LYS A 6 28.77 51.02 -1.85
CA LYS A 6 29.44 50.30 -2.95
C LYS A 6 30.10 49.00 -2.49
N LEU A 7 30.68 48.99 -1.28
CA LEU A 7 31.24 47.75 -0.71
C LEU A 7 30.19 46.70 -0.41
N TRP A 8 29.01 47.09 0.08
CA TRP A 8 27.89 46.16 0.31
C TRP A 8 27.32 45.60 -1.00
N MET A 9 27.23 46.39 -2.04
CA MET A 9 26.80 45.90 -3.35
C MET A 9 27.79 44.91 -3.96
N ILE A 10 29.08 45.16 -3.85
CA ILE A 10 30.11 44.26 -4.36
C ILE A 10 30.12 42.96 -3.58
N ALA A 11 29.96 42.98 -2.25
CA ALA A 11 29.84 41.79 -1.43
C ALA A 11 28.59 40.96 -1.75
N PHE A 12 27.46 41.63 -2.01
CA PHE A 12 26.21 40.98 -2.40
C PHE A 12 26.31 40.33 -3.79
N VAL A 13 26.91 41.00 -4.77
CA VAL A 13 27.12 40.47 -6.12
C VAL A 13 28.09 39.29 -6.09
N LEU A 14 29.16 39.34 -5.28
CA LEU A 14 30.05 38.21 -5.07
C LEU A 14 29.38 37.03 -4.38
N PHE A 15 28.50 37.28 -3.41
CA PHE A 15 27.73 36.23 -2.74
C PHE A 15 26.71 35.55 -3.71
N VAL A 16 26.00 36.35 -4.52
CA VAL A 16 25.10 35.82 -5.54
C VAL A 16 25.84 35.07 -6.64
N MET A 17 27.01 35.54 -7.06
CA MET A 17 27.83 34.80 -8.04
C MET A 17 28.41 33.50 -7.47
N THR A 18 28.79 33.45 -6.18
CA THR A 18 29.21 32.18 -5.56
C THR A 18 28.07 31.18 -5.41
N ASP A 19 26.85 31.65 -5.10
CA ASP A 19 25.68 30.78 -5.09
C ASP A 19 25.30 30.26 -6.49
N ILE A 20 25.37 31.09 -7.53
CA ILE A 20 25.15 30.68 -8.91
C ILE A 20 26.25 29.72 -9.38
N MET A 21 27.51 29.93 -9.04
CA MET A 21 28.61 28.99 -9.34
C MET A 21 28.47 27.67 -8.55
N MET A 22 28.01 27.69 -7.31
CA MET A 22 27.73 26.46 -6.55
C MET A 22 26.51 25.72 -7.08
N GLN A 23 25.53 26.39 -7.64
CA GLN A 23 24.38 25.74 -8.30
C GLN A 23 24.74 25.17 -9.68
N SER A 24 25.62 25.80 -10.45
CA SER A 24 26.04 25.32 -11.76
C SER A 24 27.00 24.13 -11.69
N ASN A 25 27.70 23.92 -10.60
CA ASN A 25 28.61 22.78 -10.39
C ASN A 25 27.97 21.56 -9.75
N ARG A 26 26.65 21.53 -9.54
CA ARG A 26 25.92 20.27 -9.40
C ARG A 26 25.76 19.65 -10.78
N ALA A 27 26.85 19.17 -11.36
CA ALA A 27 26.80 18.26 -12.51
C ALA A 27 25.75 17.19 -12.16
N GLU A 28 24.60 17.16 -12.85
CA GLU A 28 23.62 16.09 -12.69
C GLU A 28 24.35 14.78 -12.92
N ALA A 29 24.61 14.06 -11.84
CA ALA A 29 25.35 12.80 -11.94
C ALA A 29 24.58 11.91 -12.92
N LYS A 30 25.18 11.69 -14.09
CA LYS A 30 24.57 10.94 -15.21
C LYS A 30 23.98 9.65 -14.68
N LYS A 31 22.66 9.54 -14.68
CA LYS A 31 21.93 8.40 -14.11
C LYS A 31 22.39 7.12 -14.78
N ARG A 32 23.00 6.23 -14.05
CA ARG A 32 23.56 4.98 -14.55
C ARG A 32 22.47 3.97 -14.89
N THR A 33 22.63 3.25 -15.99
CA THR A 33 21.76 2.13 -16.36
C THR A 33 22.58 0.85 -16.43
N PHE A 34 22.15 -0.16 -15.69
CA PHE A 34 22.71 -1.50 -15.79
C PHE A 34 21.65 -2.46 -16.31
N THR A 35 22.08 -3.38 -17.18
CA THR A 35 21.22 -4.43 -17.71
C THR A 35 21.79 -5.78 -17.29
N VAL A 36 20.97 -6.61 -16.62
CA VAL A 36 21.38 -7.89 -16.09
C VAL A 36 20.44 -9.02 -16.52
N SER A 37 20.98 -10.24 -16.57
CA SER A 37 20.25 -11.48 -16.82
C SER A 37 20.41 -12.44 -15.64
N PRO A 38 19.70 -13.57 -15.58
CA PRO A 38 19.93 -14.59 -14.54
C PRO A 38 21.36 -15.17 -14.54
N LYS A 39 22.11 -15.00 -15.62
CA LYS A 39 23.51 -15.48 -15.76
C LYS A 39 24.54 -14.42 -15.36
N THR A 40 24.14 -13.16 -15.23
CA THR A 40 25.03 -12.06 -14.85
C THR A 40 25.61 -12.30 -13.45
N ILE A 41 26.87 -11.96 -13.26
CA ILE A 41 27.59 -12.06 -11.98
C ILE A 41 27.45 -10.73 -11.21
N PRO A 42 27.67 -10.72 -9.89
CA PRO A 42 27.76 -9.48 -9.11
C PRO A 42 28.81 -8.53 -9.66
N CYS A 43 28.54 -7.23 -9.62
CA CYS A 43 29.46 -6.20 -10.13
C CYS A 43 30.65 -5.91 -9.18
N SER A 44 30.66 -6.52 -7.98
CA SER A 44 31.78 -6.45 -7.02
C SER A 44 32.18 -7.85 -6.60
N SER A 45 33.50 -8.11 -6.51
CA SER A 45 34.07 -9.36 -6.04
C SER A 45 33.67 -9.72 -4.61
N SER A 46 33.48 -8.72 -3.75
CA SER A 46 33.03 -8.91 -2.37
C SER A 46 31.71 -9.70 -2.25
N TYR A 47 30.82 -9.60 -3.25
CA TYR A 47 29.57 -10.36 -3.30
C TYR A 47 29.72 -11.80 -3.81
N ARG A 48 30.93 -12.20 -4.24
CA ARG A 48 31.20 -13.54 -4.79
C ARG A 48 31.94 -14.47 -3.83
N GLN A 49 32.09 -14.07 -2.57
CA GLN A 49 32.85 -14.84 -1.59
C GLN A 49 32.05 -16.06 -1.11
N LYS A 50 32.70 -17.22 -1.09
CA LYS A 50 32.20 -18.43 -0.45
C LYS A 50 32.30 -18.30 1.08
N PRO A 51 31.40 -18.92 1.87
CA PRO A 51 30.28 -19.80 1.48
C PRO A 51 28.98 -19.06 1.15
N TYR A 52 28.98 -17.75 1.11
CA TYR A 52 27.77 -16.91 0.92
C TYR A 52 27.24 -16.98 -0.50
N TYR A 53 28.14 -16.94 -1.48
CA TYR A 53 27.82 -16.98 -2.90
C TYR A 53 27.84 -18.42 -3.46
N ASN A 54 26.67 -18.92 -3.85
CA ASN A 54 26.49 -20.26 -4.38
C ASN A 54 25.33 -20.33 -5.39
N LYS A 55 25.05 -21.51 -5.93
CA LYS A 55 24.01 -21.73 -6.95
C LYS A 55 22.62 -21.22 -6.52
N LYS A 56 22.29 -21.18 -5.20
CA LYS A 56 20.99 -20.73 -4.69
C LYS A 56 20.96 -19.25 -4.34
N THR A 57 22.09 -18.61 -4.08
CA THR A 57 22.20 -17.22 -3.66
C THR A 57 22.74 -16.27 -4.75
N LYS A 58 23.31 -16.80 -5.84
CA LYS A 58 24.01 -15.99 -6.84
C LYS A 58 23.19 -14.84 -7.42
N GLN A 59 21.91 -15.04 -7.70
CA GLN A 59 21.05 -14.02 -8.29
C GLN A 59 20.63 -12.96 -7.25
N TYR A 60 20.47 -13.34 -6.01
CA TYR A 60 20.26 -12.45 -4.88
C TYR A 60 21.45 -11.50 -4.70
N TYR A 61 22.66 -12.03 -4.63
CA TYR A 61 23.87 -11.22 -4.49
C TYR A 61 24.14 -10.38 -5.74
N MET A 62 23.87 -10.91 -6.93
CA MET A 62 23.99 -10.16 -8.16
C MET A 62 23.11 -8.89 -8.10
N ILE A 63 21.82 -9.02 -7.86
CA ILE A 63 20.93 -7.86 -7.83
C ILE A 63 21.34 -6.87 -6.75
N ASN A 64 21.62 -7.31 -5.50
CA ASN A 64 22.02 -6.42 -4.44
C ASN A 64 23.35 -5.69 -4.73
N SER A 65 24.30 -6.32 -5.39
CA SER A 65 25.56 -5.65 -5.79
C SER A 65 25.30 -4.45 -6.72
N TYR A 66 24.38 -4.59 -7.67
CA TYR A 66 23.98 -3.47 -8.53
C TYR A 66 23.12 -2.44 -7.79
N MET A 67 22.24 -2.86 -6.87
CA MET A 67 21.49 -1.93 -6.02
C MET A 67 22.45 -1.08 -5.18
N ARG A 68 23.47 -1.68 -4.57
CA ARG A 68 24.48 -0.95 -3.81
C ARG A 68 25.26 0.02 -4.69
N ARG A 69 25.62 -0.36 -5.91
CA ARG A 69 26.29 0.54 -6.85
C ARG A 69 25.41 1.72 -7.26
N LEU A 70 24.09 1.51 -7.31
CA LEU A 70 23.12 2.56 -7.62
C LEU A 70 22.73 3.40 -6.37
N SER A 71 23.13 3.01 -5.16
CA SER A 71 22.72 3.73 -3.95
C SER A 71 23.29 5.13 -3.86
N THR A 72 24.42 5.39 -4.48
CA THR A 72 25.11 6.69 -4.49
C THR A 72 24.61 7.63 -5.59
N THR A 73 24.32 7.10 -6.77
CA THR A 73 23.99 7.92 -7.95
C THR A 73 22.53 7.86 -8.38
N GLY A 74 21.78 6.92 -7.82
CA GLY A 74 20.49 6.54 -8.43
C GLY A 74 20.68 5.90 -9.80
N GLY A 75 19.59 5.70 -10.54
CA GLY A 75 19.62 5.17 -11.90
C GLY A 75 18.70 3.98 -12.12
N THR A 76 19.00 3.16 -13.12
CA THR A 76 18.10 2.08 -13.56
C THR A 76 18.81 0.72 -13.56
N LEU A 77 18.15 -0.28 -12.94
CA LEU A 77 18.49 -1.68 -13.16
C LEU A 77 17.45 -2.34 -14.06
N LYS A 78 17.86 -2.75 -15.27
CA LYS A 78 17.03 -3.49 -16.21
C LYS A 78 17.27 -4.99 -16.04
N LEU A 79 16.20 -5.75 -15.75
CA LEU A 79 16.23 -7.21 -15.69
C LEU A 79 15.76 -7.79 -17.02
N LYS A 80 16.62 -8.58 -17.70
CA LYS A 80 16.26 -9.33 -18.91
C LYS A 80 15.39 -10.54 -18.58
N LYS A 81 14.63 -11.04 -19.55
CA LYS A 81 13.82 -12.27 -19.46
C LYS A 81 14.56 -13.40 -18.74
N GLY A 82 13.83 -14.09 -17.87
CA GLY A 82 14.33 -15.27 -17.16
C GLY A 82 13.86 -15.33 -15.70
N THR A 83 14.26 -16.39 -15.01
CA THR A 83 13.86 -16.63 -13.61
C THR A 83 14.98 -16.26 -12.65
N TYR A 84 14.66 -15.38 -11.71
CA TYR A 84 15.54 -14.92 -10.64
C TYR A 84 15.08 -15.54 -9.31
N LYS A 85 15.90 -16.40 -8.72
CA LYS A 85 15.61 -17.05 -7.42
C LYS A 85 16.20 -16.23 -6.29
N ILE A 86 15.36 -15.71 -5.41
CA ILE A 86 15.74 -14.73 -4.39
C ILE A 86 15.39 -15.23 -2.99
N PRO A 87 16.37 -15.80 -2.23
CA PRO A 87 16.13 -16.23 -0.86
C PRO A 87 16.15 -15.08 0.15
N GLY A 88 16.96 -14.05 -0.07
CA GLY A 88 17.12 -12.88 0.80
C GLY A 88 16.20 -11.72 0.44
N THR A 89 16.52 -10.53 0.93
CA THR A 89 15.84 -9.27 0.62
C THR A 89 16.67 -8.44 -0.36
N ILE A 90 16.03 -7.95 -1.39
CA ILE A 90 16.59 -6.93 -2.28
C ILE A 90 16.25 -5.57 -1.69
N TYR A 91 17.28 -4.80 -1.39
CA TYR A 91 17.16 -3.44 -0.86
C TYR A 91 17.17 -2.44 -2.01
N VAL A 92 16.14 -1.61 -2.11
CA VAL A 92 15.97 -0.64 -3.19
C VAL A 92 16.25 0.76 -2.66
N PRO A 93 17.39 1.37 -2.99
CA PRO A 93 17.74 2.72 -2.52
C PRO A 93 16.94 3.81 -3.21
N SER A 94 17.12 5.05 -2.76
CA SER A 94 16.49 6.24 -3.35
C SER A 94 16.91 6.45 -4.81
N ASN A 95 16.02 7.03 -5.60
CA ASN A 95 16.25 7.39 -7.00
C ASN A 95 16.61 6.20 -7.92
N VAL A 96 16.25 4.98 -7.50
CA VAL A 96 16.50 3.77 -8.29
C VAL A 96 15.22 3.24 -8.92
N LYS A 97 15.29 2.95 -10.21
CA LYS A 97 14.25 2.30 -11.00
C LYS A 97 14.65 0.87 -11.34
N ILE A 98 13.85 -0.12 -10.94
CA ILE A 98 13.94 -1.50 -11.39
C ILE A 98 12.98 -1.68 -12.56
N VAL A 99 13.46 -2.05 -13.73
CA VAL A 99 12.66 -2.33 -14.92
C VAL A 99 12.79 -3.80 -15.28
N CYS A 100 11.67 -4.51 -15.18
CA CYS A 100 11.60 -5.92 -15.56
C CYS A 100 11.07 -6.06 -16.99
N ALA A 101 11.85 -6.63 -17.90
CA ALA A 101 11.39 -6.93 -19.24
C ALA A 101 10.30 -8.03 -19.23
N SER A 102 9.55 -8.13 -20.32
CA SER A 102 8.58 -9.22 -20.49
C SER A 102 9.27 -10.59 -20.34
N GLY A 103 8.61 -11.51 -19.65
CA GLY A 103 9.15 -12.84 -19.33
C GLY A 103 10.07 -12.90 -18.09
N VAL A 104 10.22 -11.81 -17.35
CA VAL A 104 10.87 -11.84 -16.03
C VAL A 104 9.98 -12.53 -15.02
N LYS A 105 10.56 -13.51 -14.31
CA LYS A 105 9.96 -14.15 -13.14
C LYS A 105 10.89 -14.02 -11.95
N ILE A 106 10.50 -13.26 -10.92
CA ILE A 106 11.24 -13.20 -9.66
C ILE A 106 10.55 -14.14 -8.68
N LYS A 107 11.28 -15.17 -8.23
CA LYS A 107 10.75 -16.21 -7.34
C LYS A 107 11.38 -16.10 -5.96
N LYS A 108 10.54 -15.90 -4.94
CA LYS A 108 10.95 -16.00 -3.53
C LYS A 108 11.24 -17.45 -3.20
N THR A 109 12.38 -17.71 -2.54
CA THR A 109 12.79 -19.07 -2.13
C THR A 109 13.20 -19.09 -0.66
N LYS A 110 13.15 -20.28 -0.04
CA LYS A 110 13.65 -20.51 1.33
C LYS A 110 15.09 -20.99 1.33
N ALA A 111 15.46 -21.80 0.35
CA ALA A 111 16.76 -22.47 0.35
C ALA A 111 17.88 -21.51 -0.05
N THR A 112 18.88 -21.36 0.80
CA THR A 112 20.09 -20.57 0.56
C THR A 112 21.30 -21.44 0.19
N GLY A 113 21.24 -22.75 0.48
CA GLY A 113 22.37 -23.68 0.24
C GLY A 113 23.55 -23.48 1.18
N THR A 114 23.37 -22.74 2.27
CA THR A 114 24.39 -22.52 3.29
C THR A 114 23.74 -22.11 4.60
N LYS A 115 24.36 -22.46 5.75
CA LYS A 115 23.94 -21.98 7.07
C LYS A 115 24.33 -20.50 7.32
N LYS A 116 25.28 -19.96 6.55
CA LYS A 116 25.77 -18.58 6.70
C LYS A 116 24.79 -17.51 6.17
N VAL A 117 23.84 -17.88 5.32
CA VAL A 117 22.82 -16.95 4.78
C VAL A 117 21.44 -17.45 5.15
N LYS A 118 20.72 -16.68 5.94
CA LYS A 118 19.32 -16.97 6.29
C LYS A 118 18.37 -16.41 5.22
N SER A 119 17.33 -17.17 4.89
CA SER A 119 16.27 -16.62 4.04
C SER A 119 15.45 -15.59 4.83
N THR A 120 14.90 -14.60 4.10
CA THR A 120 14.06 -13.55 4.69
C THR A 120 12.61 -13.67 4.23
N LYS A 121 11.69 -13.00 4.94
CA LYS A 121 10.28 -12.95 4.55
C LYS A 121 10.02 -11.93 3.43
N PHE A 122 10.86 -10.92 3.24
CA PHE A 122 10.67 -9.87 2.26
C PHE A 122 11.41 -10.17 0.96
N LEU A 123 10.78 -9.89 -0.19
CA LEU A 123 11.44 -9.94 -1.49
C LEU A 123 12.13 -8.61 -1.79
N PHE A 124 11.40 -7.50 -1.64
CA PHE A 124 11.94 -6.14 -1.77
C PHE A 124 11.63 -5.33 -0.52
N GLN A 125 12.58 -4.48 -0.10
CA GLN A 125 12.38 -3.41 0.87
C GLN A 125 12.85 -2.09 0.25
N MET A 126 12.01 -1.05 0.37
CA MET A 126 12.30 0.28 -0.16
C MET A 126 13.18 1.09 0.81
N ILE A 127 14.43 0.67 0.90
CA ILE A 127 15.49 1.26 1.72
C ILE A 127 16.84 0.81 1.15
N SER A 128 17.92 1.58 1.34
CA SER A 128 19.27 1.12 0.98
C SER A 128 19.78 0.03 1.93
N GLU A 129 20.68 -0.82 1.45
CA GLU A 129 21.28 -1.89 2.25
C GLU A 129 22.02 -1.36 3.48
N GLU A 130 22.75 -0.23 3.32
CA GLU A 130 23.47 0.42 4.40
C GLU A 130 22.53 0.89 5.51
N LYS A 131 21.42 1.55 5.15
CA LYS A 131 20.41 1.97 6.13
C LYS A 131 19.72 0.78 6.80
N ALA A 132 19.45 -0.29 6.03
CA ALA A 132 18.77 -1.47 6.54
C ALA A 132 19.63 -2.31 7.49
N SER A 133 20.95 -2.32 7.31
CA SER A 133 21.91 -3.01 8.18
C SER A 133 22.41 -2.16 9.34
N GLY A 134 22.30 -0.84 9.23
CA GLY A 134 22.72 0.10 10.27
C GLY A 134 21.81 0.09 11.51
N LYS A 135 22.33 0.62 12.61
CA LYS A 135 21.59 0.81 13.87
C LYS A 135 20.73 2.08 13.87
N GLN A 136 20.63 2.80 12.76
CA GLN A 136 19.86 4.05 12.68
C GLN A 136 18.38 3.75 12.56
N ASN A 137 17.60 4.27 13.51
CA ASN A 137 16.14 4.24 13.45
C ASN A 137 15.61 5.16 12.35
N THR A 138 15.25 4.60 11.21
CA THR A 138 14.62 5.33 10.12
C THR A 138 13.13 5.49 10.38
N GLY A 139 12.69 6.73 10.50
CA GLY A 139 11.29 7.09 10.76
C GLY A 139 10.75 8.10 9.76
N LYS A 140 9.53 8.57 10.00
CA LYS A 140 8.77 9.53 9.19
C LYS A 140 8.72 9.09 7.71
N TYR A 141 9.39 9.73 6.80
CA TYR A 141 9.42 9.38 5.38
C TYR A 141 10.85 9.37 4.85
N ALA A 142 11.79 8.88 5.68
CA ALA A 142 13.23 9.02 5.47
C ALA A 142 13.92 7.79 4.86
N ALA A 143 13.20 6.70 4.61
CA ALA A 143 13.72 5.53 3.90
C ALA A 143 14.02 5.86 2.43
N SER A 144 13.67 5.03 1.48
CA SER A 144 13.89 5.36 0.07
C SER A 144 12.93 6.43 -0.43
N LYS A 145 13.44 7.28 -1.31
CA LYS A 145 12.69 8.33 -2.01
C LYS A 145 12.78 8.12 -3.52
N ASN A 146 11.68 8.43 -4.24
CA ASN A 146 11.64 8.44 -5.70
C ASN A 146 12.17 7.15 -6.35
N ALA A 147 11.75 5.98 -5.82
CA ALA A 147 12.14 4.69 -6.35
C ALA A 147 10.96 3.94 -6.98
N SER A 148 11.24 3.03 -7.91
CA SER A 148 10.17 2.31 -8.57
C SER A 148 10.54 0.88 -8.97
N ILE A 149 9.50 0.03 -9.04
CA ILE A 149 9.54 -1.29 -9.64
C ILE A 149 8.51 -1.31 -10.76
N GLN A 150 8.96 -1.52 -11.99
CA GLN A 150 8.12 -1.49 -13.18
C GLN A 150 8.26 -2.79 -13.96
N GLY A 151 7.14 -3.42 -14.25
CA GLY A 151 7.03 -4.55 -15.15
C GLY A 151 6.58 -4.09 -16.55
N ASN A 152 7.29 -4.54 -17.59
CA ASN A 152 6.93 -4.31 -18.98
C ASN A 152 6.46 -5.62 -19.60
N GLY A 153 5.14 -5.76 -19.83
CA GLY A 153 4.55 -6.98 -20.35
C GLY A 153 4.35 -8.08 -19.29
N LYS A 154 4.64 -9.33 -19.62
CA LYS A 154 4.39 -10.48 -18.71
C LYS A 154 5.49 -10.59 -17.64
N VAL A 155 5.33 -9.90 -16.52
CA VAL A 155 6.23 -9.94 -15.37
C VAL A 155 5.56 -10.60 -14.17
N ILE A 156 6.23 -11.56 -13.53
CA ILE A 156 5.68 -12.35 -12.41
C ILE A 156 6.58 -12.23 -11.18
N PHE A 157 5.97 -11.84 -10.05
CA PHE A 157 6.57 -11.98 -8.73
C PHE A 157 5.90 -13.16 -8.02
N ASP A 158 6.62 -14.27 -7.96
CA ASP A 158 6.16 -15.53 -7.42
C ASP A 158 6.66 -15.69 -5.98
N MET A 159 5.76 -15.66 -5.01
CA MET A 159 6.11 -15.76 -3.61
C MET A 159 6.47 -17.17 -3.14
N GLY A 160 6.44 -18.15 -4.04
CA GLY A 160 6.93 -19.52 -3.80
C GLY A 160 6.25 -20.23 -2.63
N ASN A 161 5.06 -19.80 -2.22
CA ASN A 161 4.36 -20.27 -1.00
C ASN A 161 5.21 -20.15 0.27
N VAL A 162 6.15 -19.21 0.33
CA VAL A 162 6.94 -18.95 1.54
C VAL A 162 6.02 -18.33 2.60
N ASN A 163 5.94 -18.98 3.77
CA ASN A 163 5.01 -18.58 4.82
C ASN A 163 5.32 -17.17 5.36
N GLY A 164 4.29 -16.31 5.42
CA GLY A 164 4.39 -14.93 5.89
C GLY A 164 5.20 -14.00 4.98
N ALA A 165 5.54 -14.42 3.75
CA ALA A 165 6.36 -13.61 2.86
C ALA A 165 5.56 -12.43 2.26
N THR A 166 6.24 -11.29 2.14
CA THR A 166 5.77 -10.06 1.52
C THR A 166 6.63 -9.74 0.30
N ALA A 167 5.99 -9.40 -0.84
CA ALA A 167 6.76 -9.12 -2.04
C ALA A 167 7.44 -7.75 -1.99
N VAL A 168 6.71 -6.69 -1.65
CA VAL A 168 7.26 -5.34 -1.56
C VAL A 168 6.87 -4.71 -0.23
N PHE A 169 7.85 -4.36 0.58
CA PHE A 169 7.67 -3.59 1.80
C PHE A 169 8.08 -2.14 1.56
N VAL A 170 7.14 -1.23 1.80
CA VAL A 170 7.29 0.22 1.63
C VAL A 170 7.11 0.83 3.02
N GLY A 171 8.19 0.83 3.80
CA GLY A 171 8.20 1.39 5.15
C GLY A 171 8.93 2.71 5.19
N HIS A 172 8.34 3.76 5.76
CA HIS A 172 8.91 5.10 5.88
C HIS A 172 9.46 5.69 4.58
N ALA A 173 8.91 5.29 3.44
CA ALA A 173 9.37 5.72 2.13
C ALA A 173 8.49 6.83 1.53
N SER A 174 8.97 7.46 0.47
CA SER A 174 8.27 8.54 -0.21
C SER A 174 8.47 8.49 -1.72
N GLY A 175 7.40 8.71 -2.50
CA GLY A 175 7.53 8.73 -3.96
C GLY A 175 7.83 7.35 -4.56
N ILE A 176 7.17 6.29 -4.07
CA ILE A 176 7.40 4.93 -4.54
C ILE A 176 6.30 4.52 -5.53
N THR A 177 6.72 3.92 -6.63
CA THR A 177 5.80 3.34 -7.63
C THR A 177 6.05 1.85 -7.81
N VAL A 178 4.98 1.05 -7.79
CA VAL A 178 4.98 -0.36 -8.20
C VAL A 178 3.96 -0.54 -9.31
N SER A 179 4.39 -1.00 -10.47
CA SER A 179 3.49 -1.10 -11.64
C SER A 179 3.77 -2.30 -12.54
N GLY A 180 2.73 -2.79 -13.22
CA GLY A 180 2.85 -3.77 -14.30
C GLY A 180 3.29 -5.17 -13.88
N VAL A 181 3.04 -5.56 -12.63
CA VAL A 181 3.51 -6.85 -12.07
C VAL A 181 2.32 -7.75 -11.72
N ARG A 182 2.41 -9.03 -12.11
CA ARG A 182 1.53 -10.09 -11.60
C ARG A 182 2.13 -10.74 -10.37
N PHE A 183 1.47 -10.60 -9.24
CA PHE A 183 1.84 -11.20 -7.95
C PHE A 183 1.06 -12.49 -7.74
N ARG A 184 1.76 -13.58 -7.35
CA ARG A 184 1.11 -14.86 -7.10
C ARG A 184 1.79 -15.71 -6.04
N ASN A 185 1.12 -16.80 -5.63
CA ASN A 185 1.63 -17.84 -4.74
C ASN A 185 2.08 -17.32 -3.36
N LYS A 186 1.35 -16.35 -2.76
CA LYS A 186 1.61 -16.01 -1.37
C LYS A 186 0.94 -17.01 -0.41
N LYS A 187 1.62 -17.29 0.70
CA LYS A 187 1.12 -18.07 1.83
C LYS A 187 1.23 -17.21 3.09
N GLY A 188 0.16 -16.52 3.47
CA GLY A 188 0.23 -15.44 4.48
C GLY A 188 0.95 -14.21 3.94
N GLY A 189 1.20 -13.23 4.80
CA GLY A 189 1.79 -11.95 4.41
C GLY A 189 0.93 -11.15 3.44
N SER A 190 1.52 -10.17 2.79
CA SER A 190 0.88 -9.34 1.76
C SER A 190 1.73 -9.32 0.49
N TYR A 191 1.13 -9.01 -0.66
CA TYR A 191 1.96 -8.76 -1.83
C TYR A 191 2.68 -7.41 -1.71
N ILE A 192 1.92 -6.38 -1.34
CA ILE A 192 2.50 -5.07 -1.05
C ILE A 192 2.08 -4.67 0.37
N TRP A 193 3.05 -4.25 1.17
CA TRP A 193 2.83 -3.74 2.52
C TRP A 193 3.39 -2.34 2.60
N ILE A 194 2.50 -1.35 2.75
CA ILE A 194 2.80 0.07 2.85
C ILE A 194 2.58 0.50 4.30
N GLU A 195 3.61 1.05 4.93
CA GLU A 195 3.54 1.44 6.32
C GLU A 195 4.29 2.74 6.57
N GLY A 196 3.59 3.74 7.15
CA GLY A 196 4.20 5.02 7.47
C GLY A 196 4.83 5.74 6.28
N SER A 197 4.23 5.67 5.10
CA SER A 197 4.81 6.14 3.84
C SER A 197 3.95 7.18 3.14
N LYS A 198 4.52 7.98 2.22
CA LYS A 198 3.78 9.01 1.49
C LYS A 198 4.05 9.00 -0.01
N ASN A 199 3.10 9.53 -0.80
CA ASN A 199 3.21 9.61 -2.27
C ASN A 199 3.49 8.24 -2.90
N ILE A 200 2.67 7.24 -2.59
CA ILE A 200 2.84 5.87 -3.08
C ILE A 200 1.84 5.60 -4.20
N SER A 201 2.29 4.97 -5.27
CA SER A 201 1.45 4.54 -6.39
C SER A 201 1.59 3.03 -6.64
N VAL A 202 0.46 2.32 -6.65
CA VAL A 202 0.37 0.91 -7.06
C VAL A 202 -0.61 0.83 -8.22
N ARG A 203 -0.13 0.47 -9.41
CA ARG A 203 -0.98 0.53 -10.60
C ARG A 203 -0.68 -0.57 -11.61
N GLN A 204 -1.71 -0.92 -12.39
CA GLN A 204 -1.58 -1.90 -13.48
C GLN A 204 -1.00 -3.25 -13.03
N CYS A 205 -1.28 -3.63 -11.79
CA CYS A 205 -0.84 -4.88 -11.18
C CYS A 205 -1.98 -5.91 -11.14
N VAL A 206 -1.60 -7.17 -11.12
CA VAL A 206 -2.53 -8.29 -10.90
C VAL A 206 -2.14 -9.00 -9.62
N PHE A 207 -3.07 -9.09 -8.68
CA PHE A 207 -2.91 -9.77 -7.41
C PHE A 207 -3.71 -11.06 -7.43
N GLU A 208 -3.03 -12.19 -7.59
CA GLU A 208 -3.65 -13.49 -7.80
C GLU A 208 -3.49 -14.37 -6.56
N ARG A 209 -4.60 -14.80 -5.99
CA ARG A 209 -4.60 -15.81 -4.93
C ARG A 209 -4.60 -17.20 -5.54
N LYS A 210 -3.74 -18.07 -5.05
CA LYS A 210 -3.87 -19.50 -5.29
C LYS A 210 -5.09 -20.03 -4.52
N LYS A 211 -5.92 -20.89 -5.15
CA LYS A 211 -6.98 -21.62 -4.46
C LYS A 211 -6.40 -22.32 -3.22
N ASP A 212 -7.17 -22.33 -2.16
CA ASP A 212 -7.00 -23.14 -0.94
C ASP A 212 -5.65 -23.11 -0.20
N VAL A 213 -5.53 -22.08 0.59
CA VAL A 213 -4.66 -22.13 1.76
C VAL A 213 -5.56 -21.86 2.97
N SER A 214 -6.09 -22.93 3.58
CA SER A 214 -6.88 -22.89 4.79
C SER A 214 -6.12 -22.26 5.96
N GLY A 215 -6.83 -21.64 6.88
CA GLY A 215 -6.32 -21.34 8.22
C GLY A 215 -5.66 -19.99 8.45
N LEU A 216 -5.55 -19.07 7.48
CA LEU A 216 -4.95 -17.76 7.74
C LEU A 216 -5.99 -16.64 7.59
N LYS A 217 -6.35 -15.99 8.69
CA LYS A 217 -7.32 -14.88 8.73
C LYS A 217 -6.71 -13.58 8.16
N ASN A 218 -7.56 -12.74 7.53
CA ASN A 218 -7.28 -11.35 7.10
C ASN A 218 -6.07 -11.16 6.15
N ARG A 219 -6.04 -11.88 5.04
CA ARG A 219 -4.95 -11.77 4.06
C ARG A 219 -5.23 -10.69 3.03
N MET A 220 -4.63 -9.56 3.22
CA MET A 220 -4.71 -8.45 2.28
C MET A 220 -3.72 -8.65 1.13
N ALA A 221 -4.14 -8.32 -0.09
CA ALA A 221 -3.21 -8.26 -1.21
C ALA A 221 -2.31 -7.01 -1.06
N VAL A 222 -2.92 -5.86 -0.80
CA VAL A 222 -2.22 -4.62 -0.44
C VAL A 222 -2.61 -4.23 0.99
N ARG A 223 -1.60 -4.13 1.87
CA ARG A 223 -1.76 -3.80 3.28
C ARG A 223 -1.28 -2.38 3.54
N LEU A 224 -2.10 -1.58 4.21
CA LEU A 224 -1.82 -0.21 4.62
C LEU A 224 -1.80 -0.14 6.15
N GLU A 225 -0.66 0.22 6.76
CA GLU A 225 -0.56 0.28 8.21
C GLU A 225 0.07 1.60 8.69
N THR A 226 -0.23 1.96 9.92
CA THR A 226 0.48 3.01 10.64
C THR A 226 1.73 2.42 11.29
N SER A 227 2.83 3.13 11.24
CA SER A 227 4.07 2.75 11.91
C SER A 227 3.98 2.97 13.41
N ASN A 228 3.43 2.00 14.14
CA ASN A 228 3.15 2.10 15.56
C ASN A 228 3.54 0.81 16.27
N GLN A 229 3.82 0.87 17.57
CA GLN A 229 4.18 -0.32 18.38
C GLN A 229 3.09 -1.41 18.35
N THR A 230 1.83 -1.00 18.32
CA THR A 230 0.69 -1.93 18.35
C THR A 230 0.32 -2.44 16.95
N THR A 231 0.45 -1.60 15.92
CA THR A 231 -0.06 -1.90 14.58
C THR A 231 0.99 -2.51 13.67
N SER A 232 2.27 -2.18 13.89
CA SER A 232 3.35 -2.68 13.06
C SER A 232 3.84 -4.06 13.50
N ASP A 233 3.75 -5.02 12.57
CA ASP A 233 4.35 -6.34 12.73
C ASP A 233 5.79 -6.38 12.17
N PHE A 234 6.30 -5.28 11.64
CA PHE A 234 7.65 -5.22 11.11
C PHE A 234 8.69 -5.12 12.24
N SER A 235 9.68 -5.99 12.21
CA SER A 235 10.70 -6.14 13.27
C SER A 235 12.13 -5.81 12.82
N GLY A 236 12.28 -5.15 11.66
CA GLY A 236 13.61 -4.73 11.19
C GLY A 236 14.24 -3.68 12.12
N LYS A 237 15.52 -3.88 12.51
CA LYS A 237 16.21 -2.99 13.46
C LYS A 237 16.27 -1.52 13.02
N TRP A 238 16.26 -1.28 11.73
CA TRP A 238 16.30 0.06 11.15
C TRP A 238 14.98 0.86 11.27
N TYR A 239 13.88 0.18 11.53
CA TYR A 239 12.53 0.71 11.42
C TYR A 239 12.05 1.34 12.72
N LYS A 240 11.70 2.62 12.68
CA LYS A 240 11.18 3.37 13.83
C LYS A 240 9.65 3.29 13.87
N LYS A 241 9.10 2.80 14.96
CA LYS A 241 7.66 2.79 15.20
C LYS A 241 7.21 4.10 15.84
N ASP A 242 7.13 5.15 15.03
CA ASP A 242 7.00 6.55 15.43
C ASP A 242 5.61 7.16 15.15
N ASN A 243 4.60 6.32 15.01
CA ASN A 243 3.23 6.71 14.69
C ASN A 243 3.05 7.37 13.31
N THR A 244 4.03 7.26 12.42
CA THR A 244 3.89 7.78 11.07
C THR A 244 2.77 7.05 10.32
N VAL A 245 1.86 7.81 9.73
CA VAL A 245 0.73 7.33 8.95
C VAL A 245 1.04 7.34 7.46
N ASN A 246 0.27 6.59 6.68
CA ASN A 246 0.31 6.71 5.23
C ASN A 246 -0.43 7.97 4.77
N LYS A 247 0.16 8.66 3.77
CA LYS A 247 -0.42 9.86 3.13
C LYS A 247 -0.30 9.79 1.62
N LYS A 248 -1.34 10.20 0.90
CA LYS A 248 -1.32 10.26 -0.58
C LYS A 248 -0.92 8.92 -1.21
N VAL A 249 -1.66 7.85 -0.88
CA VAL A 249 -1.49 6.52 -1.48
C VAL A 249 -2.54 6.33 -2.57
N LYS A 250 -2.10 6.00 -3.78
CA LYS A 250 -2.96 5.71 -4.93
C LYS A 250 -2.83 4.24 -5.33
N ILE A 251 -3.94 3.54 -5.38
CA ILE A 251 -4.02 2.14 -5.81
C ILE A 251 -5.03 2.11 -6.96
N GLU A 252 -4.53 2.05 -8.19
CA GLU A 252 -5.35 2.37 -9.37
C GLU A 252 -5.12 1.38 -10.52
N ASN A 253 -6.18 1.06 -11.26
CA ASN A 253 -6.11 0.20 -12.46
C ASN A 253 -5.50 -1.19 -12.18
N ASN A 254 -5.79 -1.78 -11.03
CA ASN A 254 -5.30 -3.11 -10.67
C ASN A 254 -6.42 -4.16 -10.75
N GLN A 255 -6.01 -5.43 -10.82
CA GLN A 255 -6.90 -6.57 -10.74
C GLN A 255 -6.60 -7.38 -9.47
N PHE A 256 -7.64 -7.69 -8.69
CA PHE A 256 -7.57 -8.50 -7.48
C PHE A 256 -8.40 -9.77 -7.70
N LEU A 257 -7.74 -10.91 -7.79
CA LEU A 257 -8.36 -12.19 -8.13
C LEU A 257 -8.37 -13.11 -6.90
N GLY A 258 -9.56 -13.33 -6.32
CA GLY A 258 -9.79 -14.26 -5.23
C GLY A 258 -9.17 -13.90 -3.89
N ALA A 259 -8.80 -12.65 -3.64
CA ALA A 259 -8.24 -12.21 -2.37
C ALA A 259 -9.26 -12.35 -1.21
N ASP A 260 -8.80 -12.57 0.03
CA ASP A 260 -9.70 -12.46 1.20
C ASP A 260 -10.10 -11.01 1.40
N VAL A 261 -9.12 -10.13 1.41
CA VAL A 261 -9.26 -8.67 1.36
C VAL A 261 -8.33 -8.17 0.25
N GLY A 262 -8.84 -7.32 -0.62
CA GLY A 262 -8.04 -6.72 -1.68
C GLY A 262 -7.05 -5.71 -1.11
N ILE A 263 -7.56 -4.64 -0.53
CA ILE A 263 -6.79 -3.52 0.01
C ILE A 263 -7.30 -3.22 1.42
N GLY A 264 -6.40 -3.03 2.39
CA GLY A 264 -6.90 -2.64 3.70
C GLY A 264 -5.86 -2.48 4.80
N THR A 265 -6.38 -2.17 5.97
CA THR A 265 -5.66 -1.98 7.23
C THR A 265 -6.06 -3.08 8.21
N THR A 266 -5.11 -3.67 8.91
CA THR A 266 -5.40 -4.83 9.79
C THR A 266 -5.72 -4.44 11.22
N LYS A 267 -5.15 -3.34 11.72
CA LYS A 267 -5.23 -2.97 13.14
C LYS A 267 -5.54 -1.48 13.30
N SER A 268 -6.26 -1.17 14.36
CA SER A 268 -6.49 0.21 14.80
C SER A 268 -5.34 0.71 15.65
N VAL A 269 -5.22 2.02 15.76
CA VAL A 269 -4.15 2.67 16.51
C VAL A 269 -4.50 2.81 17.99
N VAL A 270 -3.50 2.82 18.82
CA VAL A 270 -3.58 3.00 20.27
C VAL A 270 -3.72 4.48 20.64
N LEU A 271 -4.50 4.76 21.66
CA LEU A 271 -4.50 6.04 22.36
C LEU A 271 -3.23 6.16 23.22
N GLU A 272 -2.59 7.31 23.19
CA GLU A 272 -1.45 7.59 24.08
C GLU A 272 -1.89 7.68 25.55
N LYS A 273 -1.00 7.33 26.46
CA LYS A 273 -1.24 7.24 27.91
C LYS A 273 -1.77 8.53 28.57
N ASN A 274 -1.55 9.69 27.97
CA ASN A 274 -1.79 11.01 28.57
C ASN A 274 -3.10 11.67 28.14
N LYS A 275 -4.17 10.92 27.93
CA LYS A 275 -5.53 11.43 27.67
C LYS A 275 -5.75 12.31 26.44
N LYS A 276 -4.73 12.67 25.69
CA LYS A 276 -4.86 13.32 24.38
C LYS A 276 -4.99 12.25 23.32
N THR A 277 -6.19 12.08 22.79
CA THR A 277 -6.47 11.24 21.62
C THR A 277 -5.78 11.82 20.41
N LYS A 278 -4.59 11.36 20.11
CA LYS A 278 -3.96 11.68 18.84
C LYS A 278 -4.48 10.70 17.81
N GLU A 279 -5.22 11.23 16.86
CA GLU A 279 -5.83 10.46 15.81
C GLU A 279 -4.78 10.15 14.72
N TYR A 280 -4.46 8.88 14.55
CA TYR A 280 -3.49 8.44 13.55
C TYR A 280 -4.18 7.96 12.27
N TYR A 281 -4.95 8.86 11.66
CA TYR A 281 -5.63 8.57 10.41
C TYR A 281 -4.66 8.48 9.23
N GLN A 282 -4.86 7.45 8.42
CA GLN A 282 -4.28 7.40 7.09
C GLN A 282 -5.06 8.36 6.19
N THR A 283 -4.38 9.25 5.47
CA THR A 283 -5.02 10.37 4.78
C THR A 283 -4.79 10.33 3.28
N SER A 284 -5.77 10.82 2.50
CA SER A 284 -5.69 10.92 1.05
C SER A 284 -5.38 9.56 0.39
N ILE A 285 -6.11 8.52 0.82
CA ILE A 285 -6.03 7.20 0.20
C ILE A 285 -7.00 7.18 -0.98
N THR A 286 -6.47 6.94 -2.18
CA THR A 286 -7.28 6.83 -3.40
C THR A 286 -7.26 5.39 -3.91
N ILE A 287 -8.44 4.81 -4.06
CA ILE A 287 -8.64 3.49 -4.66
C ILE A 287 -9.55 3.67 -5.88
N ALA A 288 -8.98 3.57 -7.09
CA ALA A 288 -9.71 3.94 -8.28
C ALA A 288 -9.52 2.96 -9.45
N ALA A 289 -10.59 2.75 -10.20
CA ALA A 289 -10.56 1.94 -11.42
C ALA A 289 -9.95 0.54 -11.24
N ASN A 290 -10.10 -0.07 -10.06
CA ASN A 290 -9.66 -1.44 -9.82
C ASN A 290 -10.80 -2.43 -10.08
N THR A 291 -10.44 -3.65 -10.48
CA THR A 291 -11.38 -4.76 -10.58
C THR A 291 -11.09 -5.76 -9.45
N PHE A 292 -12.11 -6.06 -8.67
CA PHE A 292 -12.08 -7.07 -7.61
C PHE A 292 -13.00 -8.23 -8.01
N THR A 293 -12.40 -9.38 -8.24
CA THR A 293 -13.15 -10.58 -8.61
C THR A 293 -13.06 -11.63 -7.50
N ASN A 294 -14.20 -12.14 -7.06
CA ASN A 294 -14.30 -13.22 -6.08
C ASN A 294 -13.54 -12.95 -4.76
N THR A 295 -13.58 -11.72 -4.28
CA THR A 295 -13.04 -11.37 -2.96
C THR A 295 -13.90 -12.01 -1.88
N LYS A 296 -13.29 -12.68 -0.90
CA LYS A 296 -14.04 -13.47 0.08
C LYS A 296 -14.69 -12.64 1.17
N LYS A 297 -13.95 -11.69 1.78
CA LYS A 297 -14.44 -10.86 2.89
C LYS A 297 -14.90 -9.49 2.39
N ALA A 298 -13.98 -8.71 1.89
CA ALA A 298 -14.24 -7.39 1.34
C ALA A 298 -13.13 -6.97 0.36
N PRO A 299 -13.46 -6.36 -0.77
CA PRO A 299 -12.49 -5.68 -1.62
C PRO A 299 -11.65 -4.66 -0.87
N ILE A 300 -12.30 -3.84 -0.05
CA ILE A 300 -11.69 -2.76 0.71
C ILE A 300 -12.05 -2.92 2.20
N TYR A 301 -11.03 -2.85 3.05
CA TYR A 301 -11.15 -2.95 4.51
C TYR A 301 -10.42 -1.76 5.14
N ALA A 302 -11.13 -0.66 5.37
CA ALA A 302 -10.57 0.58 5.86
C ALA A 302 -10.66 0.66 7.39
N VAL A 303 -9.56 1.02 8.05
CA VAL A 303 -9.56 1.31 9.50
C VAL A 303 -8.82 2.62 9.72
N LEU A 304 -9.49 3.60 10.33
CA LEU A 304 -8.97 4.95 10.57
C LEU A 304 -8.42 5.61 9.30
N TRP A 305 -9.24 5.68 8.28
CA TRP A 305 -8.94 6.45 7.07
C TRP A 305 -9.73 7.75 7.07
N LYS A 306 -9.06 8.85 6.76
CA LYS A 306 -9.67 10.18 6.66
C LYS A 306 -9.66 10.65 5.22
N LYS A 307 -10.83 11.07 4.74
CA LYS A 307 -11.08 11.53 3.36
C LYS A 307 -10.58 10.55 2.28
N PRO A 308 -10.86 9.24 2.41
CA PRO A 308 -10.51 8.31 1.33
C PRO A 308 -11.39 8.55 0.12
N THR A 309 -10.83 8.39 -1.08
CA THR A 309 -11.55 8.46 -2.36
C THR A 309 -11.62 7.08 -2.98
N ILE A 310 -12.83 6.54 -3.10
CA ILE A 310 -13.12 5.22 -3.66
C ILE A 310 -13.99 5.40 -4.90
N LYS A 311 -13.43 5.27 -6.10
CA LYS A 311 -14.16 5.61 -7.31
C LYS A 311 -13.89 4.69 -8.50
N LYS A 312 -14.91 4.51 -9.33
CA LYS A 312 -14.82 3.76 -10.60
C LYS A 312 -14.28 2.33 -10.44
N ASN A 313 -14.46 1.71 -9.27
CA ASN A 313 -14.06 0.33 -9.06
C ASN A 313 -15.17 -0.62 -9.48
N ILE A 314 -14.78 -1.81 -9.95
CA ILE A 314 -15.69 -2.91 -10.28
C ILE A 314 -15.49 -4.02 -9.26
N VAL A 315 -16.54 -4.34 -8.53
CA VAL A 315 -16.58 -5.44 -7.58
C VAL A 315 -17.57 -6.46 -8.11
N LYS A 316 -17.11 -7.70 -8.36
CA LYS A 316 -17.97 -8.77 -8.83
C LYS A 316 -17.60 -10.11 -8.21
N ARG A 317 -18.61 -10.93 -7.97
CA ARG A 317 -18.46 -12.26 -7.43
C ARG A 317 -19.24 -13.26 -8.27
N ASN A 318 -18.54 -13.94 -9.15
CA ASN A 318 -19.12 -14.89 -10.10
C ASN A 318 -19.02 -16.30 -9.53
N GLY A 319 -20.13 -17.05 -9.54
CA GLY A 319 -20.16 -18.47 -9.18
C GLY A 319 -19.70 -18.79 -7.74
N ALA A 320 -19.81 -17.84 -6.82
CA ALA A 320 -19.42 -18.06 -5.44
C ALA A 320 -20.68 -18.37 -4.60
N GLU A 321 -20.65 -19.46 -3.85
CA GLU A 321 -21.73 -19.87 -2.96
C GLU A 321 -22.06 -18.86 -1.86
N LYS A 322 -21.03 -18.12 -1.38
CA LYS A 322 -21.16 -17.12 -0.32
C LYS A 322 -20.80 -15.74 -0.81
N ARG A 323 -21.58 -14.74 -0.44
CA ARG A 323 -21.33 -13.34 -0.72
C ARG A 323 -20.15 -12.78 0.06
N ALA A 324 -19.50 -11.76 -0.46
CA ALA A 324 -18.65 -10.90 0.35
C ALA A 324 -19.52 -10.10 1.34
N SER A 325 -18.95 -9.78 2.52
CA SER A 325 -19.70 -9.02 3.53
C SER A 325 -20.07 -7.62 3.02
N ALA A 326 -19.14 -6.94 2.35
CA ALA A 326 -19.39 -5.62 1.75
C ALA A 326 -18.40 -5.33 0.62
N GLY A 327 -18.74 -4.40 -0.26
CA GLY A 327 -17.81 -3.82 -1.23
C GLY A 327 -16.74 -2.97 -0.52
N MET A 328 -17.11 -2.30 0.56
CA MET A 328 -16.19 -1.66 1.50
C MET A 328 -16.65 -1.92 2.93
N LEU A 329 -15.74 -2.38 3.77
CA LEU A 329 -15.88 -2.37 5.22
C LEU A 329 -15.04 -1.21 5.77
N GLY A 330 -15.67 -0.32 6.52
CA GLY A 330 -15.04 0.86 7.10
C GLY A 330 -15.22 0.91 8.62
N PHE A 331 -14.13 1.15 9.33
CA PHE A 331 -14.14 1.26 10.80
C PHE A 331 -13.44 2.55 11.21
N GLY A 332 -14.18 3.47 11.83
CA GLY A 332 -13.67 4.80 12.16
C GLY A 332 -13.20 5.56 10.92
N VAL A 333 -13.92 5.46 9.83
CA VAL A 333 -13.62 6.17 8.58
C VAL A 333 -14.27 7.54 8.63
N GLU A 334 -13.51 8.57 8.28
CA GLU A 334 -14.01 9.95 8.23
C GLU A 334 -14.13 10.46 6.79
N GLU A 335 -15.26 11.07 6.49
CA GLU A 335 -15.56 11.79 5.25
C GLU A 335 -15.14 11.04 3.96
N PRO A 336 -15.57 9.78 3.77
CA PRO A 336 -15.23 9.03 2.57
C PRO A 336 -15.97 9.59 1.35
N SER A 337 -15.30 9.61 0.20
CA SER A 337 -15.92 9.80 -1.11
C SER A 337 -16.04 8.43 -1.80
N PHE A 338 -17.27 8.02 -2.09
CA PHE A 338 -17.57 6.74 -2.70
C PHE A 338 -18.42 6.97 -3.96
N THR A 339 -17.80 6.94 -5.15
CA THR A 339 -18.42 7.44 -6.38
C THR A 339 -18.20 6.54 -7.59
N ALA A 340 -19.21 6.39 -8.44
CA ALA A 340 -19.14 5.70 -9.72
C ALA A 340 -18.56 4.27 -9.63
N ASN A 341 -18.78 3.57 -8.51
CA ASN A 341 -18.40 2.18 -8.38
C ASN A 341 -19.51 1.25 -8.89
N GLN A 342 -19.14 0.08 -9.37
CA GLN A 342 -20.06 -1.00 -9.73
C GLN A 342 -19.86 -2.17 -8.76
N ILE A 343 -20.89 -2.52 -8.01
CA ILE A 343 -20.78 -3.52 -6.94
C ILE A 343 -21.86 -4.59 -7.14
N SER A 344 -21.42 -5.84 -7.15
CA SER A 344 -22.29 -7.00 -7.18
C SER A 344 -21.74 -8.14 -6.34
N GLY A 345 -22.63 -9.02 -5.83
CA GLY A 345 -22.25 -10.18 -5.03
C GLY A 345 -21.71 -9.85 -3.64
N CYS A 346 -22.08 -8.71 -3.08
CA CYS A 346 -21.82 -8.29 -1.71
C CYS A 346 -23.14 -8.16 -0.94
N SER A 347 -23.12 -8.42 0.37
CA SER A 347 -24.29 -8.19 1.23
C SER A 347 -24.56 -6.70 1.41
N TYR A 348 -23.51 -5.90 1.47
CA TYR A 348 -23.59 -4.44 1.53
C TYR A 348 -22.68 -3.82 0.48
N ALA A 349 -23.09 -2.72 -0.11
CA ALA A 349 -22.20 -1.91 -0.93
C ALA A 349 -21.11 -1.28 -0.04
N VAL A 350 -21.54 -0.72 1.08
CA VAL A 350 -20.66 -0.12 2.09
C VAL A 350 -21.22 -0.47 3.47
N LYS A 351 -20.35 -0.87 4.37
CA LYS A 351 -20.68 -1.06 5.78
C LYS A 351 -19.68 -0.30 6.65
N PHE A 352 -20.18 0.67 7.40
CA PHE A 352 -19.37 1.47 8.31
C PHE A 352 -19.70 1.17 9.76
N ASP A 353 -18.69 1.19 10.62
CA ASP A 353 -18.83 0.98 12.06
C ASP A 353 -17.72 1.72 12.83
N ARG A 354 -17.77 1.65 14.14
CA ARG A 354 -16.72 2.17 15.03
C ARG A 354 -15.43 1.36 14.88
N ALA A 355 -14.30 2.04 14.85
CA ALA A 355 -13.01 1.36 14.99
C ALA A 355 -12.78 0.98 16.45
N LYS A 356 -12.55 -0.30 16.70
CA LYS A 356 -12.03 -0.75 17.99
C LYS A 356 -10.57 -0.35 18.09
N ASN A 357 -10.18 0.24 19.22
CA ASN A 357 -8.78 0.47 19.50
C ASN A 357 -8.08 -0.88 19.77
N SER A 358 -6.96 -1.14 19.15
CA SER A 358 -6.16 -2.36 19.38
C SER A 358 -5.44 -2.38 20.73
N GLY A 359 -5.37 -1.22 21.41
CA GLY A 359 -4.99 -1.06 22.79
C GLY A 359 -6.23 -0.90 23.69
N LYS A 360 -6.03 -0.43 24.93
CA LYS A 360 -7.12 -0.03 25.83
C LYS A 360 -7.58 1.39 25.48
N GLY A 361 -8.87 1.63 25.38
CA GLY A 361 -9.39 2.98 25.17
C GLY A 361 -10.66 3.06 24.32
N LYS A 362 -11.00 4.28 23.92
CA LYS A 362 -12.27 4.59 23.23
C LYS A 362 -12.33 3.99 21.84
N LYS A 363 -13.55 3.66 21.39
CA LYS A 363 -13.84 3.35 19.99
C LYS A 363 -13.90 4.65 19.19
N PHE A 364 -13.43 4.60 17.94
CA PHE A 364 -13.49 5.73 17.02
C PHE A 364 -14.71 5.60 16.12
N PRO A 365 -15.65 6.54 16.13
CA PRO A 365 -16.80 6.51 15.26
C PRO A 365 -16.42 6.76 13.80
N SER A 366 -17.21 6.24 12.89
CA SER A 366 -17.18 6.69 11.50
C SER A 366 -17.91 8.03 11.40
N VAL A 367 -17.35 8.94 10.62
CA VAL A 367 -17.93 10.26 10.38
C VAL A 367 -18.19 10.39 8.88
N MET A 368 -19.45 10.55 8.51
CA MET A 368 -19.87 10.70 7.12
C MET A 368 -20.15 12.17 6.83
N SER A 369 -19.85 12.61 5.62
CA SER A 369 -20.11 13.97 5.15
C SER A 369 -21.00 13.97 3.91
N VAL A 370 -21.37 15.18 3.48
CA VAL A 370 -22.12 15.44 2.23
C VAL A 370 -21.54 14.71 1.01
N ILE A 371 -20.25 14.45 1.01
CA ILE A 371 -19.53 13.83 -0.11
C ILE A 371 -19.46 12.30 0.06
N GLY A 372 -20.08 11.76 1.12
CA GLY A 372 -19.87 10.39 1.56
C GLY A 372 -20.19 9.34 0.52
N VAL A 373 -21.38 9.41 -0.06
CA VAL A 373 -21.85 8.41 -1.03
C VAL A 373 -22.59 9.09 -2.17
N SER A 374 -22.21 8.82 -3.38
CA SER A 374 -22.84 9.40 -4.56
C SER A 374 -23.76 8.41 -5.25
N ALA A 375 -24.79 8.97 -5.84
CA ALA A 375 -25.79 8.29 -6.63
C ALA A 375 -25.26 7.62 -7.92
N ALA A 376 -24.09 8.04 -8.40
CA ALA A 376 -23.48 7.42 -9.57
C ALA A 376 -22.93 6.00 -9.32
N ASN A 377 -23.00 5.48 -8.07
CA ASN A 377 -22.65 4.11 -7.79
C ASN A 377 -23.73 3.15 -8.32
N LYS A 378 -23.30 2.16 -9.09
CA LYS A 378 -24.17 1.08 -9.54
C LYS A 378 -24.02 -0.12 -8.60
N ILE A 379 -25.13 -0.49 -7.99
CA ILE A 379 -25.23 -1.63 -7.08
C ILE A 379 -26.22 -2.60 -7.67
N ALA A 380 -25.74 -3.75 -8.11
CA ALA A 380 -26.58 -4.76 -8.72
C ALA A 380 -27.16 -5.69 -7.66
N ALA A 381 -28.48 -5.78 -7.63
CA ALA A 381 -29.19 -6.85 -6.97
C ALA A 381 -29.10 -8.12 -7.82
N THR A 382 -28.61 -9.20 -7.26
CA THR A 382 -28.50 -10.46 -7.99
C THR A 382 -29.71 -11.36 -7.81
N LYS A 383 -30.41 -11.26 -6.68
CA LYS A 383 -31.67 -11.87 -6.34
C LYS A 383 -32.34 -11.07 -5.24
N VAL A 384 -33.55 -11.43 -4.84
CA VAL A 384 -34.28 -10.68 -3.80
C VAL A 384 -33.49 -10.48 -2.51
N ASP A 385 -32.70 -11.45 -2.10
CA ASP A 385 -31.86 -11.38 -0.91
C ASP A 385 -30.49 -10.80 -1.20
N ASP A 386 -30.27 -10.32 -2.39
CA ASP A 386 -28.99 -10.02 -2.96
C ASP A 386 -28.75 -8.54 -3.16
N LEU A 387 -29.57 -7.71 -2.57
CA LEU A 387 -29.40 -6.29 -2.54
C LEU A 387 -28.12 -5.92 -1.80
N SER A 388 -27.31 -5.14 -2.44
CA SER A 388 -26.20 -4.50 -1.75
C SER A 388 -26.72 -3.27 -1.05
N HIS A 389 -26.57 -3.24 0.27
CA HIS A 389 -27.05 -2.17 1.11
C HIS A 389 -25.93 -1.29 1.63
N TYR A 390 -26.26 -0.05 1.91
CA TYR A 390 -25.45 0.79 2.77
C TYR A 390 -25.84 0.52 4.21
N TYR A 391 -24.86 0.17 5.03
CA TYR A 391 -25.05 -0.01 6.45
C TYR A 391 -24.21 1.00 7.22
N VAL A 392 -24.84 1.89 7.94
CA VAL A 392 -24.21 2.92 8.75
C VAL A 392 -24.88 2.98 10.11
N PRO A 393 -24.17 2.65 11.20
CA PRO A 393 -24.71 2.74 12.54
C PRO A 393 -25.02 4.20 12.94
N ASN A 394 -26.20 4.46 13.46
CA ASN A 394 -26.61 5.82 13.80
C ASN A 394 -25.73 6.47 14.89
N GLU A 395 -25.25 5.68 15.85
CA GLU A 395 -24.34 6.17 16.89
C GLU A 395 -22.96 6.58 16.38
N THR A 396 -22.60 6.18 15.17
CA THR A 396 -21.27 6.43 14.58
C THR A 396 -21.32 7.47 13.47
N VAL A 397 -22.50 7.94 13.13
CA VAL A 397 -22.70 8.93 12.08
C VAL A 397 -22.95 10.29 12.70
N ARG A 398 -22.10 11.24 12.43
CA ARG A 398 -22.29 12.63 12.82
C ARG A 398 -23.02 13.41 11.72
N ILE A 399 -22.65 13.19 10.49
CA ILE A 399 -23.24 13.79 9.30
C ILE A 399 -23.32 12.71 8.24
N LEU A 400 -24.54 12.38 7.85
CA LEU A 400 -24.81 11.45 6.76
C LEU A 400 -25.51 12.19 5.65
N TYR A 401 -24.98 12.12 4.45
CA TYR A 401 -25.56 12.79 3.31
C TYR A 401 -25.55 11.88 2.08
N PHE A 402 -26.73 11.56 1.60
CA PHE A 402 -26.92 10.84 0.35
C PHE A 402 -27.41 11.82 -0.72
N ARG A 403 -26.60 12.04 -1.73
CA ARG A 403 -27.06 12.72 -2.94
C ARG A 403 -27.90 11.76 -3.77
N ASN A 404 -29.04 12.23 -4.26
CA ASN A 404 -29.92 11.50 -5.18
C ASN A 404 -30.35 10.12 -4.67
N ARG A 405 -31.08 10.11 -3.58
CA ARG A 405 -31.67 8.90 -3.03
C ARG A 405 -32.74 8.26 -3.89
N THR A 406 -33.20 8.95 -4.89
CA THR A 406 -34.15 8.44 -5.88
C THR A 406 -33.57 7.38 -6.81
N GLU A 407 -32.27 7.09 -6.72
CA GLU A 407 -31.68 6.06 -7.53
C GLU A 407 -32.09 4.66 -7.09
N LYS A 408 -32.60 3.90 -8.06
CA LYS A 408 -33.06 2.51 -7.91
C LYS A 408 -31.93 1.51 -7.59
N ASN A 409 -30.69 1.95 -7.46
CA ASN A 409 -29.51 1.10 -7.45
C ASN A 409 -28.93 0.85 -6.07
N PHE A 410 -29.46 1.42 -5.00
CA PHE A 410 -29.01 1.14 -3.65
C PHE A 410 -30.12 1.24 -2.62
N THR A 411 -29.92 0.56 -1.52
CA THR A 411 -30.81 0.51 -0.38
C THR A 411 -30.04 0.93 0.86
N ILE A 412 -30.63 1.78 1.69
CA ILE A 412 -30.11 2.07 3.02
C ILE A 412 -30.79 1.12 3.98
N THR A 413 -30.00 0.44 4.79
CA THR A 413 -30.50 -0.55 5.73
C THR A 413 -29.95 -0.25 7.12
N THR A 414 -30.80 -0.36 8.11
CA THR A 414 -30.43 -0.64 9.50
C THR A 414 -30.54 -2.14 9.75
N ALA A 415 -30.32 -2.59 10.98
CA ALA A 415 -30.27 -4.02 11.27
C ALA A 415 -31.52 -4.80 10.89
N THR A 416 -32.68 -4.17 10.90
CA THR A 416 -33.95 -4.87 10.83
C THR A 416 -34.66 -4.73 9.50
N GLU A 417 -34.46 -3.64 8.78
CA GLU A 417 -35.18 -3.38 7.54
C GLU A 417 -34.50 -2.37 6.60
N PRO A 418 -34.88 -2.30 5.34
CA PRO A 418 -34.48 -1.24 4.45
C PRO A 418 -35.14 0.09 4.84
N TYR A 419 -34.36 1.17 4.86
CA TYR A 419 -34.82 2.48 5.32
C TYR A 419 -34.64 3.60 4.31
N GLN A 420 -34.44 3.29 3.04
CA GLN A 420 -34.25 4.32 2.02
C GLN A 420 -35.34 5.39 1.99
N GLU A 421 -36.54 5.03 2.40
CA GLU A 421 -37.66 5.97 2.48
C GLU A 421 -37.70 6.78 3.77
N LYS A 422 -37.12 6.21 4.83
CA LYS A 422 -37.16 6.80 6.18
C LYS A 422 -35.97 7.72 6.46
N TYR A 423 -34.90 7.59 5.71
CA TYR A 423 -33.71 8.44 5.87
C TYR A 423 -33.66 9.50 4.77
N THR A 424 -34.57 10.45 4.86
CA THR A 424 -34.61 11.56 3.90
C THR A 424 -33.55 12.59 4.20
N ASP A 425 -33.12 12.69 5.43
CA ASP A 425 -32.03 13.55 5.86
C ASP A 425 -31.16 12.91 6.97
N ALA A 426 -30.09 13.60 7.33
CA ALA A 426 -29.15 13.11 8.32
C ALA A 426 -29.74 13.07 9.74
N SER A 427 -30.71 13.93 10.05
CA SER A 427 -31.31 14.01 11.37
C SER A 427 -32.14 12.78 11.69
N ASP A 428 -32.87 12.28 10.74
CA ASP A 428 -33.65 11.06 10.89
C ASP A 428 -32.76 9.85 11.11
N TYR A 429 -31.66 9.81 10.41
CA TYR A 429 -30.70 8.72 10.53
C TYR A 429 -30.06 8.65 11.90
N THR A 430 -29.65 9.80 12.43
CA THR A 430 -28.94 9.85 13.75
C THR A 430 -29.81 9.46 14.93
N LYS A 431 -31.14 9.55 14.81
CA LYS A 431 -32.10 9.17 15.87
C LYS A 431 -32.34 7.67 15.97
N ARG A 432 -31.90 6.88 15.00
CA ARG A 432 -32.21 5.46 14.94
C ARG A 432 -31.13 4.60 15.59
N LYS A 433 -31.58 3.62 16.34
CA LYS A 433 -30.70 2.57 16.85
C LYS A 433 -30.26 1.66 15.73
N VAL A 434 -28.99 1.33 15.68
CA VAL A 434 -28.39 0.40 14.76
C VAL A 434 -27.78 -0.73 15.57
N TYR A 435 -28.09 -1.92 15.21
CA TYR A 435 -27.66 -3.13 15.90
C TYR A 435 -26.39 -3.74 15.30
#